data_24d672485043d7f98f64c263d8c4b29e
#
_entry.id   24d672485043d7f98f64c263d8c4b29e
#
_cell.length_a   1.000
_cell.length_b   1.000
_cell.length_c   1.000
_cell.angle_alpha   90.00
_cell.angle_beta   90.00
_cell.angle_gamma   90.00
#
_symmetry.space_group_name_H-M   'P 1'
#
loop_
_entity.id
_entity.type
_entity.pdbx_description
1 polymer ?
#
loop_
_entity_poly.entity_id
_entity_poly.type
_entity_poly.pdbx_seq_one_letter_code
_entity_poly.pdbx_strand_id
1 'polypeptide(L)'
;MSLLFKKGEIGTIELKNRIVMPPMCMYKSDESAELKTFHKTHYLARAIGGVGFIIVEATAVEPKGRISDADLGLWEDSQIIQHKELNEDIHFFGAKTAIQIAHAGRKSTVKDTTPIAPSVIAFSNEEPFKTPICASLEDIKNIKELFVKTAIRAKKANYDAIELHAAHGYLLCEFLSPLSNTREDIYGGNLENRCRLVLEIVKEIKQKVDLPLIVRISADEWMKDGWNINDSIYLSKELEKLGVDAIHEIGRAHV
;
A
#
# COMPACT_ATOMS: atom_id res chain seq x y z
N MET A 1 -14.71 31.06 4.67
CA MET A 1 -14.41 29.94 3.74
C MET A 1 -14.10 28.70 4.59
N SER A 2 -14.69 27.56 4.27
CA SER A 2 -14.45 26.29 4.99
C SER A 2 -12.98 25.90 4.94
N LEU A 3 -12.44 25.29 6.03
CA LEU A 3 -11.08 24.75 6.08
C LEU A 3 -10.83 23.69 4.99
N LEU A 4 -11.88 22.98 4.56
CA LEU A 4 -11.82 21.95 3.53
C LEU A 4 -11.27 22.48 2.19
N PHE A 5 -11.57 23.75 1.85
CA PHE A 5 -11.15 24.39 0.60
C PHE A 5 -9.88 25.24 0.74
N LYS A 6 -9.25 25.27 1.92
CA LYS A 6 -7.94 25.88 2.09
C LYS A 6 -6.85 24.91 1.61
N LYS A 7 -5.72 25.45 1.20
CA LYS A 7 -4.52 24.66 0.89
C LYS A 7 -4.18 23.73 2.05
N GLY A 8 -3.64 22.58 1.73
CA GLY A 8 -3.08 21.60 2.65
C GLY A 8 -1.67 21.23 2.23
N GLU A 9 -0.97 20.49 3.08
CA GLU A 9 0.39 20.04 2.83
C GLU A 9 0.54 18.59 3.29
N ILE A 10 1.30 17.80 2.54
CA ILE A 10 1.76 16.46 2.94
C ILE A 10 3.25 16.39 2.59
N GLY A 11 4.11 16.32 3.61
CA GLY A 11 5.55 16.42 3.41
C GLY A 11 5.91 17.71 2.65
N THR A 12 6.51 17.57 1.49
CA THR A 12 6.94 18.68 0.65
C THR A 12 5.92 19.10 -0.41
N ILE A 13 4.76 18.44 -0.51
CA ILE A 13 3.75 18.74 -1.53
C ILE A 13 2.65 19.66 -1.00
N GLU A 14 2.38 20.73 -1.74
CA GLU A 14 1.25 21.63 -1.51
C GLU A 14 0.01 21.10 -2.27
N LEU A 15 -1.14 21.05 -1.58
CA LEU A 15 -2.43 20.63 -2.12
C LEU A 15 -3.35 21.86 -2.28
N LYS A 16 -4.05 21.99 -3.43
CA LYS A 16 -4.98 23.09 -3.69
C LYS A 16 -6.15 23.15 -2.70
N ASN A 17 -6.49 22.04 -2.06
CA ASN A 17 -7.49 21.90 -0.99
C ASN A 17 -7.23 20.61 -0.18
N ARG A 18 -8.04 20.36 0.85
CA ARG A 18 -7.90 19.23 1.77
C ARG A 18 -8.81 18.05 1.43
N ILE A 19 -9.31 17.97 0.19
CA ILE A 19 -10.12 16.85 -0.27
C ILE A 19 -9.18 15.81 -0.86
N VAL A 20 -9.16 14.62 -0.24
CA VAL A 20 -8.35 13.49 -0.65
C VAL A 20 -9.26 12.36 -1.14
N MET A 21 -9.00 11.83 -2.33
CA MET A 21 -9.58 10.57 -2.79
C MET A 21 -8.71 9.42 -2.28
N PRO A 22 -9.21 8.58 -1.36
CA PRO A 22 -8.44 7.42 -0.87
C PRO A 22 -8.32 6.34 -1.95
N PRO A 23 -7.35 5.42 -1.82
CA PRO A 23 -7.20 4.30 -2.75
C PRO A 23 -8.36 3.31 -2.60
N MET A 24 -8.96 2.94 -3.72
CA MET A 24 -10.10 2.03 -3.80
C MET A 24 -9.94 1.12 -5.00
N CYS A 25 -9.73 -0.19 -4.76
CA CYS A 25 -9.59 -1.19 -5.83
C CYS A 25 -10.84 -1.25 -6.69
N MET A 26 -10.66 -1.14 -8.00
CA MET A 26 -11.76 -1.17 -8.96
C MET A 26 -11.85 -2.48 -9.72
N TYR A 27 -10.80 -3.30 -9.67
CA TYR A 27 -10.76 -4.61 -10.35
C TYR A 27 -11.11 -4.51 -11.83
N LYS A 28 -10.49 -3.56 -12.53
CA LYS A 28 -10.76 -3.24 -13.96
C LYS A 28 -9.53 -3.38 -14.85
N SER A 29 -8.44 -3.94 -14.33
CA SER A 29 -7.31 -4.38 -15.12
C SER A 29 -7.53 -5.79 -15.66
N ASP A 30 -6.52 -6.36 -16.26
CA ASP A 30 -6.45 -7.73 -16.73
C ASP A 30 -5.10 -8.36 -16.35
N GLU A 31 -4.72 -9.46 -16.98
CA GLU A 31 -3.46 -10.16 -16.72
C GLU A 31 -2.22 -9.28 -16.90
N SER A 32 -2.28 -8.24 -17.75
CA SER A 32 -1.18 -7.27 -17.92
C SER A 32 -0.98 -6.37 -16.71
N ALA A 33 -1.95 -6.30 -15.80
CA ALA A 33 -1.97 -5.43 -14.63
C ALA A 33 -1.81 -3.93 -14.96
N GLU A 34 -2.15 -3.55 -16.18
CA GLU A 34 -2.01 -2.19 -16.70
C GLU A 34 -3.26 -1.34 -16.45
N LEU A 35 -3.06 -0.03 -16.44
CA LEU A 35 -4.14 0.95 -16.45
C LEU A 35 -4.96 0.84 -17.74
N LYS A 36 -6.28 0.77 -17.59
CA LYS A 36 -7.24 0.74 -18.71
C LYS A 36 -8.03 2.07 -18.80
N THR A 37 -8.77 2.25 -19.86
CA THR A 37 -9.62 3.43 -20.08
C THR A 37 -10.53 3.72 -18.88
N PHE A 38 -11.04 2.68 -18.21
CA PHE A 38 -11.86 2.85 -17.01
C PHE A 38 -11.11 3.61 -15.91
N HIS A 39 -9.87 3.24 -15.62
CA HIS A 39 -9.05 3.88 -14.59
C HIS A 39 -8.80 5.35 -14.93
N LYS A 40 -8.37 5.63 -16.17
CA LYS A 40 -8.16 7.02 -16.65
C LYS A 40 -9.42 7.86 -16.46
N THR A 41 -10.57 7.39 -16.96
CA THR A 41 -11.86 8.09 -16.83
C THR A 41 -12.24 8.30 -15.37
N HIS A 42 -12.07 7.28 -14.53
CA HIS A 42 -12.41 7.32 -13.10
C HIS A 42 -11.61 8.37 -12.36
N TYR A 43 -10.29 8.38 -12.48
CA TYR A 43 -9.42 9.33 -11.78
C TYR A 43 -9.57 10.76 -12.33
N LEU A 44 -9.64 10.92 -13.65
CA LEU A 44 -9.84 12.23 -14.29
C LEU A 44 -11.14 12.89 -13.89
N ALA A 45 -12.24 12.14 -13.79
CA ALA A 45 -13.50 12.68 -13.32
C ALA A 45 -13.40 13.31 -11.91
N ARG A 46 -12.58 12.77 -11.02
CA ARG A 46 -12.34 13.33 -9.68
C ARG A 46 -11.43 14.56 -9.73
N ALA A 47 -10.39 14.53 -10.57
CA ALA A 47 -9.51 15.68 -10.76
C ALA A 47 -10.28 16.89 -11.32
N ILE A 48 -11.13 16.68 -12.35
CA ILE A 48 -12.05 17.66 -12.92
C ILE A 48 -13.05 18.15 -11.86
N GLY A 49 -13.54 17.24 -11.02
CA GLY A 49 -14.45 17.55 -9.89
C GLY A 49 -13.82 18.36 -8.77
N GLY A 50 -12.50 18.64 -8.84
CA GLY A 50 -11.81 19.55 -7.92
C GLY A 50 -11.11 18.91 -6.73
N VAL A 51 -10.98 17.58 -6.68
CA VAL A 51 -10.19 16.88 -5.65
C VAL A 51 -8.75 17.41 -5.64
N GLY A 52 -8.19 17.63 -4.45
CA GLY A 52 -6.83 18.15 -4.28
C GLY A 52 -5.75 17.09 -4.36
N PHE A 53 -6.04 15.87 -3.88
CA PHE A 53 -5.10 14.76 -3.84
C PHE A 53 -5.79 13.44 -4.17
N ILE A 54 -5.21 12.66 -5.06
CA ILE A 54 -5.74 11.37 -5.49
C ILE A 54 -4.72 10.28 -5.19
N ILE A 55 -5.10 9.28 -4.41
CA ILE A 55 -4.28 8.09 -4.18
C ILE A 55 -4.81 6.99 -5.09
N VAL A 56 -3.99 6.57 -6.05
CA VAL A 56 -4.30 5.48 -6.97
C VAL A 56 -4.40 4.18 -6.19
N GLU A 57 -5.36 3.34 -6.59
CA GLU A 57 -5.68 2.06 -5.93
C GLU A 57 -4.46 1.17 -5.67
N ALA A 58 -4.64 0.17 -4.79
CA ALA A 58 -3.61 -0.80 -4.48
C ALA A 58 -3.01 -1.37 -5.77
N THR A 59 -1.71 -1.14 -5.94
CA THR A 59 -0.91 -1.51 -7.10
C THR A 59 0.16 -2.49 -6.65
N ALA A 60 0.13 -3.69 -7.20
CA ALA A 60 0.95 -4.79 -6.73
C ALA A 60 2.43 -4.59 -7.08
N VAL A 61 3.31 -5.02 -6.15
CA VAL A 61 4.77 -4.99 -6.32
C VAL A 61 5.33 -6.20 -7.07
N GLU A 62 4.49 -7.23 -7.28
CA GLU A 62 4.79 -8.43 -8.08
C GLU A 62 3.48 -9.10 -8.55
N PRO A 63 3.51 -9.96 -9.58
CA PRO A 63 2.31 -10.61 -10.11
C PRO A 63 1.50 -11.38 -9.07
N LYS A 64 2.15 -12.21 -8.25
CA LYS A 64 1.50 -13.02 -7.20
C LYS A 64 1.06 -12.18 -5.98
N GLY A 65 1.53 -10.94 -5.87
CA GLY A 65 1.15 -9.99 -4.83
C GLY A 65 -0.15 -9.25 -5.11
N ARG A 66 -0.82 -9.49 -6.23
CA ARG A 66 -2.16 -8.93 -6.54
C ARG A 66 -3.23 -9.54 -5.63
N ILE A 67 -4.30 -8.81 -5.36
CA ILE A 67 -5.48 -9.32 -4.67
C ILE A 67 -6.23 -10.29 -5.60
N SER A 68 -6.35 -9.91 -6.87
CA SER A 68 -6.99 -10.69 -7.94
C SER A 68 -6.26 -10.50 -9.27
N ASP A 69 -6.63 -11.28 -10.30
CA ASP A 69 -6.07 -11.13 -11.65
C ASP A 69 -6.44 -9.79 -12.33
N ALA A 70 -7.35 -9.02 -11.74
CA ALA A 70 -7.84 -7.75 -12.27
C ALA A 70 -7.24 -6.50 -11.58
N ASP A 71 -6.19 -6.67 -10.77
CA ASP A 71 -5.51 -5.56 -10.08
C ASP A 71 -4.42 -4.92 -10.93
N LEU A 72 -4.11 -3.66 -10.58
CA LEU A 72 -2.97 -2.95 -11.13
C LEU A 72 -1.64 -3.49 -10.58
N GLY A 73 -0.58 -3.32 -11.37
CA GLY A 73 0.79 -3.62 -10.99
C GLY A 73 1.78 -2.56 -11.46
N LEU A 74 2.91 -2.47 -10.74
CA LEU A 74 4.05 -1.63 -11.15
C LEU A 74 5.37 -2.36 -10.83
N TRP A 75 5.47 -3.62 -11.24
CA TRP A 75 6.65 -4.46 -10.98
C TRP A 75 7.68 -4.49 -12.10
N GLU A 76 7.35 -3.92 -13.28
CA GLU A 76 8.28 -3.82 -14.42
C GLU A 76 8.25 -2.43 -15.07
N ASP A 77 9.32 -2.08 -15.78
CA ASP A 77 9.50 -0.73 -16.30
C ASP A 77 8.55 -0.39 -17.46
N SER A 78 8.03 -1.39 -18.18
CA SER A 78 7.02 -1.24 -19.24
C SER A 78 5.72 -0.60 -18.70
N GLN A 79 5.36 -0.86 -17.44
CA GLN A 79 4.17 -0.32 -16.80
C GLN A 79 4.28 1.17 -16.41
N ILE A 80 5.50 1.75 -16.41
CA ILE A 80 5.72 3.14 -15.99
C ILE A 80 4.98 4.13 -16.88
N ILE A 81 4.99 3.92 -18.19
CA ILE A 81 4.49 4.92 -19.15
C ILE A 81 3.02 5.27 -18.93
N GLN A 82 2.18 4.28 -18.67
CA GLN A 82 0.75 4.48 -18.48
C GLN A 82 0.44 5.21 -17.17
N HIS A 83 1.18 4.90 -16.11
CA HIS A 83 1.07 5.64 -14.85
C HIS A 83 1.53 7.09 -15.00
N LYS A 84 2.58 7.34 -15.81
CA LYS A 84 3.07 8.68 -16.09
C LYS A 84 2.03 9.50 -16.86
N GLU A 85 1.45 8.93 -17.92
CA GLU A 85 0.37 9.59 -18.68
C GLU A 85 -0.83 9.93 -17.79
N LEU A 86 -1.24 9.02 -16.91
CA LEU A 86 -2.34 9.28 -15.97
C LEU A 86 -2.00 10.46 -15.04
N ASN A 87 -0.78 10.50 -14.52
CA ASN A 87 -0.34 11.58 -13.63
C ASN A 87 -0.29 12.94 -14.35
N GLU A 88 0.23 12.98 -15.58
CA GLU A 88 0.24 14.19 -16.40
C GLU A 88 -1.17 14.74 -16.62
N ASP A 89 -2.12 13.87 -16.96
CA ASP A 89 -3.52 14.22 -17.13
C ASP A 89 -4.15 14.75 -15.83
N ILE A 90 -3.90 14.11 -14.68
CA ILE A 90 -4.43 14.54 -13.38
C ILE A 90 -3.81 15.88 -12.96
N HIS A 91 -2.50 16.04 -13.14
CA HIS A 91 -1.77 17.28 -12.82
C HIS A 91 -2.27 18.46 -13.64
N PHE A 92 -2.70 18.25 -14.90
CA PHE A 92 -3.30 19.29 -15.74
C PHE A 92 -4.53 19.93 -15.05
N PHE A 93 -5.30 19.18 -14.27
CA PHE A 93 -6.42 19.69 -13.48
C PHE A 93 -6.01 20.17 -12.06
N GLY A 94 -4.72 20.25 -11.78
CA GLY A 94 -4.16 20.79 -10.54
C GLY A 94 -4.37 19.89 -9.31
N ALA A 95 -4.69 18.61 -9.48
CA ALA A 95 -4.64 17.65 -8.41
C ALA A 95 -3.23 17.05 -8.29
N LYS A 96 -2.83 16.67 -7.07
CA LYS A 96 -1.62 15.90 -6.78
C LYS A 96 -1.94 14.42 -6.71
N THR A 97 -0.93 13.55 -6.92
CA THR A 97 -1.13 12.11 -6.99
C THR A 97 -0.20 11.34 -6.06
N ALA A 98 -0.72 10.25 -5.49
CA ALA A 98 0.07 9.18 -4.91
C ALA A 98 -0.34 7.84 -5.50
N ILE A 99 0.50 6.85 -5.36
CA ILE A 99 0.20 5.44 -5.66
C ILE A 99 0.26 4.64 -4.37
N GLN A 100 -0.76 3.79 -4.13
CA GLN A 100 -0.69 2.83 -3.03
C GLN A 100 0.01 1.57 -3.51
N ILE A 101 1.25 1.33 -3.03
CA ILE A 101 1.99 0.11 -3.33
C ILE A 101 1.65 -0.97 -2.31
N ALA A 102 1.36 -2.19 -2.81
CA ALA A 102 0.74 -3.24 -2.01
C ALA A 102 1.23 -4.64 -2.37
N HIS A 103 1.02 -5.57 -1.43
CA HIS A 103 1.12 -7.00 -1.64
C HIS A 103 -0.01 -7.69 -0.87
N ALA A 104 -0.83 -8.48 -1.54
CA ALA A 104 -2.05 -9.03 -0.96
C ALA A 104 -1.83 -10.10 0.13
N GLY A 105 -0.62 -10.70 0.18
CA GLY A 105 -0.34 -11.74 1.18
C GLY A 105 -1.28 -12.94 1.02
N ARG A 106 -1.75 -13.49 2.13
CA ARG A 106 -2.69 -14.64 2.17
C ARG A 106 -4.06 -14.34 1.56
N LYS A 107 -4.37 -13.07 1.31
CA LYS A 107 -5.62 -12.66 0.66
C LYS A 107 -5.53 -12.62 -0.87
N SER A 108 -4.39 -13.00 -1.46
CA SER A 108 -4.25 -13.14 -2.90
C SER A 108 -5.12 -14.27 -3.42
N THR A 109 -5.94 -13.95 -4.43
CA THR A 109 -6.79 -14.91 -5.15
C THR A 109 -6.32 -15.13 -6.59
N VAL A 110 -5.11 -14.70 -6.91
CA VAL A 110 -4.49 -14.87 -8.24
C VAL A 110 -4.46 -16.35 -8.60
N LYS A 111 -4.93 -16.66 -9.82
CA LYS A 111 -4.98 -18.04 -10.33
C LYS A 111 -3.58 -18.64 -10.41
N ASP A 112 -3.52 -19.96 -10.25
CA ASP A 112 -2.30 -20.76 -10.40
C ASP A 112 -1.10 -20.29 -9.56
N THR A 113 -1.36 -19.52 -8.48
CA THR A 113 -0.34 -19.09 -7.53
C THR A 113 -0.66 -19.60 -6.12
N THR A 114 0.38 -19.81 -5.31
CA THR A 114 0.24 -20.02 -3.88
C THR A 114 0.58 -18.71 -3.16
N PRO A 115 -0.32 -18.15 -2.35
CA PRO A 115 -0.05 -16.93 -1.60
C PRO A 115 1.07 -17.13 -0.58
N ILE A 116 1.73 -16.04 -0.22
CA ILE A 116 2.77 -16.01 0.80
C ILE A 116 2.30 -15.17 2.00
N ALA A 117 2.66 -15.58 3.20
CA ALA A 117 2.25 -14.91 4.43
C ALA A 117 3.34 -15.06 5.52
N PRO A 118 3.28 -14.32 6.64
CA PRO A 118 4.19 -14.55 7.76
C PRO A 118 4.08 -15.95 8.35
N SER A 119 2.90 -16.56 8.30
CA SER A 119 2.63 -17.90 8.86
C SER A 119 1.64 -18.68 7.99
N VAL A 120 1.59 -20.00 8.14
CA VAL A 120 0.68 -20.91 7.39
C VAL A 120 -0.74 -20.81 7.97
N ILE A 121 -1.33 -19.63 7.92
CA ILE A 121 -2.69 -19.35 8.42
C ILE A 121 -3.50 -18.77 7.26
N ALA A 122 -4.47 -19.55 6.75
CA ALA A 122 -5.36 -19.12 5.69
C ALA A 122 -6.21 -17.91 6.13
N PHE A 123 -6.57 -17.03 5.18
CA PHE A 123 -7.51 -15.96 5.46
C PHE A 123 -8.93 -16.52 5.70
N SER A 124 -9.34 -17.46 4.88
CA SER A 124 -10.60 -18.20 4.99
C SER A 124 -10.41 -19.63 4.49
N ASN A 125 -11.23 -20.55 4.96
CA ASN A 125 -11.30 -21.91 4.44
C ASN A 125 -12.22 -22.03 3.22
N GLU A 126 -12.83 -20.93 2.79
CA GLU A 126 -13.74 -20.89 1.64
C GLU A 126 -13.00 -20.41 0.39
N GLU A 127 -13.40 -20.95 -0.77
CA GLU A 127 -12.93 -20.45 -2.07
C GLU A 127 -13.27 -18.95 -2.23
N PRO A 128 -12.41 -18.17 -2.88
CA PRO A 128 -11.20 -18.55 -3.63
C PRO A 128 -9.89 -18.53 -2.83
N PHE A 129 -9.95 -18.42 -1.49
CA PHE A 129 -8.75 -18.30 -0.65
C PHE A 129 -8.00 -19.62 -0.51
N LYS A 130 -6.68 -19.54 -0.48
CA LYS A 130 -5.76 -20.67 -0.40
C LYS A 130 -4.95 -20.61 0.89
N THR A 131 -4.52 -21.75 1.38
CA THR A 131 -3.54 -21.79 2.47
C THR A 131 -2.20 -21.22 1.95
N PRO A 132 -1.65 -20.19 2.62
CA PRO A 132 -0.39 -19.60 2.18
C PRO A 132 0.81 -20.45 2.56
N ILE A 133 1.94 -20.23 1.88
CA ILE A 133 3.25 -20.67 2.37
C ILE A 133 3.80 -19.66 3.36
N CYS A 134 4.54 -20.16 4.37
CA CYS A 134 5.27 -19.29 5.29
C CYS A 134 6.47 -18.66 4.57
N ALA A 135 6.56 -17.33 4.61
CA ALA A 135 7.69 -16.60 4.03
C ALA A 135 9.01 -16.98 4.71
N SER A 136 10.00 -17.43 3.95
CA SER A 136 11.37 -17.59 4.43
C SER A 136 12.04 -16.22 4.63
N LEU A 137 13.19 -16.17 5.28
CA LEU A 137 13.97 -14.92 5.41
C LEU A 137 14.42 -14.39 4.04
N GLU A 138 14.67 -15.26 3.07
CA GLU A 138 15.00 -14.85 1.70
C GLU A 138 13.77 -14.29 0.98
N ASP A 139 12.59 -14.86 1.16
CA ASP A 139 11.34 -14.28 0.63
C ASP A 139 11.09 -12.90 1.21
N ILE A 140 11.28 -12.71 2.52
CA ILE A 140 11.11 -11.41 3.18
C ILE A 140 12.09 -10.37 2.59
N LYS A 141 13.34 -10.76 2.36
CA LYS A 141 14.34 -9.89 1.72
C LYS A 141 13.91 -9.51 0.30
N ASN A 142 13.47 -10.49 -0.50
CA ASN A 142 12.99 -10.26 -1.86
C ASN A 142 11.76 -9.34 -1.88
N ILE A 143 10.80 -9.54 -0.97
CA ILE A 143 9.62 -8.69 -0.83
C ILE A 143 10.03 -7.23 -0.53
N LYS A 144 10.98 -6.99 0.38
CA LYS A 144 11.48 -5.63 0.65
C LYS A 144 12.04 -4.97 -0.62
N GLU A 145 12.87 -5.72 -1.38
CA GLU A 145 13.42 -5.21 -2.63
C GLU A 145 12.34 -4.87 -3.66
N LEU A 146 11.25 -5.66 -3.75
CA LEU A 146 10.13 -5.41 -4.66
C LEU A 146 9.42 -4.11 -4.31
N PHE A 147 9.11 -3.86 -3.03
CA PHE A 147 8.51 -2.59 -2.59
C PHE A 147 9.41 -1.40 -2.95
N VAL A 148 10.70 -1.51 -2.74
CA VAL A 148 11.67 -0.44 -3.05
C VAL A 148 11.77 -0.20 -4.56
N LYS A 149 11.83 -1.26 -5.38
CA LYS A 149 11.86 -1.16 -6.85
C LYS A 149 10.58 -0.51 -7.37
N THR A 150 9.43 -0.87 -6.81
CA THR A 150 8.13 -0.27 -7.17
C THR A 150 8.08 1.22 -6.76
N ALA A 151 8.59 1.58 -5.60
CA ALA A 151 8.71 2.98 -5.18
C ALA A 151 9.59 3.82 -6.15
N ILE A 152 10.70 3.26 -6.64
CA ILE A 152 11.55 3.89 -7.65
C ILE A 152 10.78 4.08 -8.97
N ARG A 153 9.98 3.09 -9.39
CA ARG A 153 9.12 3.20 -10.59
C ARG A 153 8.04 4.24 -10.42
N ALA A 154 7.43 4.33 -9.24
CA ALA A 154 6.44 5.36 -8.91
C ALA A 154 7.03 6.78 -9.10
N LYS A 155 8.26 7.01 -8.65
CA LYS A 155 8.98 8.28 -8.90
C LYS A 155 9.18 8.52 -10.40
N LYS A 156 9.64 7.51 -11.16
CA LYS A 156 9.81 7.61 -12.62
C LYS A 156 8.48 7.86 -13.34
N ALA A 157 7.37 7.38 -12.79
CA ALA A 157 6.02 7.61 -13.29
C ALA A 157 5.43 8.98 -12.88
N ASN A 158 6.22 9.85 -12.25
CA ASN A 158 5.84 11.22 -11.90
C ASN A 158 4.72 11.31 -10.84
N TYR A 159 4.63 10.33 -9.92
CA TYR A 159 3.81 10.48 -8.72
C TYR A 159 4.42 11.52 -7.77
N ASP A 160 3.57 12.31 -7.10
CA ASP A 160 4.00 13.30 -6.11
C ASP A 160 4.32 12.67 -4.74
N ALA A 161 3.67 11.54 -4.41
CA ALA A 161 3.90 10.80 -3.16
C ALA A 161 3.70 9.29 -3.37
N ILE A 162 4.10 8.51 -2.36
CA ILE A 162 3.89 7.06 -2.30
C ILE A 162 3.10 6.75 -1.03
N GLU A 163 2.12 5.85 -1.11
CA GLU A 163 1.48 5.27 0.06
C GLU A 163 1.87 3.79 0.17
N LEU A 164 2.41 3.39 1.32
CA LEU A 164 2.69 2.00 1.64
C LEU A 164 1.46 1.37 2.28
N HIS A 165 0.95 0.29 1.71
CA HIS A 165 -0.24 -0.38 2.22
C HIS A 165 0.10 -1.38 3.34
N ALA A 166 -0.06 -0.96 4.60
CA ALA A 166 0.12 -1.78 5.79
C ALA A 166 -1.19 -1.99 6.58
N ALA A 167 -2.31 -2.06 5.86
CA ALA A 167 -3.67 -2.17 6.42
C ALA A 167 -4.45 -3.35 5.82
N HIS A 168 -5.70 -3.52 6.26
CA HIS A 168 -6.74 -4.37 5.67
C HIS A 168 -6.42 -5.88 5.65
N GLY A 169 -5.49 -6.36 6.47
CA GLY A 169 -5.12 -7.76 6.50
C GLY A 169 -4.38 -8.22 5.23
N TYR A 170 -3.70 -7.32 4.51
CA TYR A 170 -2.74 -7.64 3.45
C TYR A 170 -1.35 -7.88 4.03
N LEU A 171 -0.38 -8.26 3.22
CA LEU A 171 0.90 -8.82 3.68
C LEU A 171 1.57 -8.03 4.81
N LEU A 172 1.70 -6.72 4.69
CA LEU A 172 2.36 -5.92 5.72
C LEU A 172 1.54 -5.86 7.02
N CYS A 173 0.21 -5.77 6.90
CA CYS A 173 -0.70 -5.88 8.05
C CYS A 173 -0.65 -7.27 8.68
N GLU A 174 -0.50 -8.33 7.88
CA GLU A 174 -0.33 -9.71 8.39
C GLU A 174 0.92 -9.85 9.25
N PHE A 175 2.03 -9.20 8.86
CA PHE A 175 3.25 -9.19 9.69
C PHE A 175 3.07 -8.41 11.00
N LEU A 176 2.28 -7.34 11.00
CA LEU A 176 2.00 -6.53 12.20
C LEU A 176 1.12 -7.28 13.21
N SER A 177 0.11 -8.00 12.73
CA SER A 177 -0.89 -8.64 13.58
C SER A 177 -0.38 -9.92 14.27
N PRO A 178 -0.52 -10.04 15.59
CA PRO A 178 -0.20 -11.29 16.29
C PRO A 178 -1.14 -12.46 15.93
N LEU A 179 -2.31 -12.17 15.36
CA LEU A 179 -3.28 -13.20 14.94
C LEU A 179 -2.88 -13.90 13.64
N SER A 180 -2.15 -13.22 12.77
CA SER A 180 -1.68 -13.77 11.50
C SER A 180 -0.18 -14.04 11.46
N ASN A 181 0.58 -13.53 12.42
CA ASN A 181 2.02 -13.68 12.53
C ASN A 181 2.39 -14.45 13.81
N THR A 182 2.58 -15.76 13.68
CA THR A 182 3.02 -16.65 14.75
C THR A 182 4.50 -17.04 14.63
N ARG A 183 5.30 -16.21 13.91
CA ARG A 183 6.74 -16.44 13.75
C ARG A 183 7.48 -16.31 15.08
N GLU A 184 8.55 -17.09 15.20
CA GLU A 184 9.46 -17.06 16.37
C GLU A 184 10.83 -16.45 16.05
N ASP A 185 11.01 -15.95 14.82
CA ASP A 185 12.24 -15.27 14.39
C ASP A 185 12.17 -13.75 14.57
N ILE A 186 13.15 -13.03 13.99
CA ILE A 186 13.25 -11.57 14.10
C ILE A 186 12.09 -10.78 13.47
N TYR A 187 11.18 -11.43 12.75
CA TYR A 187 9.99 -10.82 12.15
C TYR A 187 8.67 -11.20 12.86
N GLY A 188 8.73 -11.86 14.03
CA GLY A 188 7.56 -12.29 14.80
C GLY A 188 7.74 -12.24 16.31
N GLY A 189 6.74 -12.68 17.05
CA GLY A 189 6.72 -12.66 18.52
C GLY A 189 6.37 -11.27 19.08
N ASN A 190 7.34 -10.51 19.57
CA ASN A 190 7.09 -9.21 20.19
C ASN A 190 6.73 -8.11 19.15
N LEU A 191 6.20 -7.00 19.64
CA LEU A 191 5.74 -5.88 18.81
C LEU A 191 6.85 -5.31 17.91
N GLU A 192 8.05 -5.15 18.42
CA GLU A 192 9.19 -4.60 17.67
C GLU A 192 9.51 -5.48 16.45
N ASN A 193 9.54 -6.79 16.65
CA ASN A 193 9.80 -7.76 15.59
C ASN A 193 8.68 -7.78 14.55
N ARG A 194 7.41 -7.72 14.98
CA ARG A 194 6.27 -7.67 14.05
C ARG A 194 6.28 -6.39 13.20
N CYS A 195 6.71 -5.26 13.75
CA CYS A 195 6.85 -3.99 13.03
C CYS A 195 8.07 -3.95 12.09
N ARG A 196 9.04 -4.82 12.27
CA ARG A 196 10.36 -4.77 11.61
C ARG A 196 10.26 -4.68 10.09
N LEU A 197 9.46 -5.52 9.45
CA LEU A 197 9.35 -5.54 8.00
C LEU A 197 8.89 -4.19 7.44
N VAL A 198 7.86 -3.59 8.02
CA VAL A 198 7.33 -2.28 7.61
C VAL A 198 8.40 -1.20 7.79
N LEU A 199 9.08 -1.19 8.94
CA LEU A 199 10.11 -0.18 9.25
C LEU A 199 11.33 -0.30 8.33
N GLU A 200 11.75 -1.52 7.99
CA GLU A 200 12.87 -1.76 7.06
C GLU A 200 12.50 -1.30 5.64
N ILE A 201 11.30 -1.61 5.14
CA ILE A 201 10.81 -1.13 3.83
C ILE A 201 10.78 0.40 3.79
N VAL A 202 10.20 1.03 4.81
CA VAL A 202 10.13 2.50 4.92
C VAL A 202 11.52 3.11 4.90
N LYS A 203 12.44 2.59 5.72
CA LYS A 203 13.84 3.06 5.77
C LYS A 203 14.52 2.98 4.42
N GLU A 204 14.39 1.87 3.71
CA GLU A 204 15.01 1.70 2.39
C GLU A 204 14.37 2.59 1.31
N ILE A 205 13.04 2.78 1.34
CA ILE A 205 12.36 3.70 0.41
C ILE A 205 12.86 5.13 0.65
N LYS A 206 12.85 5.62 1.90
CA LYS A 206 13.32 6.98 2.24
C LYS A 206 14.78 7.23 1.88
N GLN A 207 15.63 6.19 1.85
CA GLN A 207 17.02 6.31 1.40
C GLN A 207 17.19 6.42 -0.11
N LYS A 208 16.26 5.85 -0.90
CA LYS A 208 16.40 5.71 -2.37
C LYS A 208 15.45 6.61 -3.15
N VAL A 209 14.39 7.09 -2.52
CA VAL A 209 13.32 7.86 -3.16
C VAL A 209 13.01 9.09 -2.32
N ASP A 210 13.16 10.27 -2.91
CA ASP A 210 12.95 11.59 -2.28
C ASP A 210 11.51 12.11 -2.46
N LEU A 211 10.52 11.22 -2.44
CA LEU A 211 9.10 11.56 -2.42
C LEU A 211 8.54 11.48 -0.99
N PRO A 212 7.54 12.30 -0.65
CA PRO A 212 6.74 12.08 0.54
C PRO A 212 6.20 10.65 0.61
N LEU A 213 6.33 10.06 1.79
CA LEU A 213 5.90 8.69 2.06
C LEU A 213 4.76 8.70 3.08
N ILE A 214 3.65 8.11 2.69
CA ILE A 214 2.48 7.88 3.52
C ILE A 214 2.46 6.40 3.90
N VAL A 215 2.09 6.08 5.12
CA VAL A 215 1.86 4.67 5.52
C VAL A 215 0.41 4.51 5.93
N ARG A 216 -0.32 3.62 5.24
CA ARG A 216 -1.70 3.30 5.62
C ARG A 216 -1.73 2.12 6.57
N ILE A 217 -2.37 2.32 7.74
CA ILE A 217 -2.49 1.32 8.79
C ILE A 217 -3.95 1.07 9.15
N SER A 218 -4.25 -0.15 9.59
CA SER A 218 -5.48 -0.43 10.35
C SER A 218 -5.21 -0.11 11.81
N ALA A 219 -5.98 0.81 12.39
CA ALA A 219 -5.74 1.31 13.73
C ALA A 219 -5.92 0.26 14.82
N ASP A 220 -6.90 -0.63 14.62
CA ASP A 220 -7.28 -1.68 15.55
C ASP A 220 -7.98 -2.83 14.81
N GLU A 221 -7.76 -4.07 15.20
CA GLU A 221 -8.41 -5.24 14.61
C GLU A 221 -9.75 -5.57 15.30
N TRP A 222 -10.03 -4.94 16.46
CA TRP A 222 -11.19 -5.22 17.31
C TRP A 222 -11.35 -6.70 17.67
N MET A 223 -10.24 -7.38 17.77
CA MET A 223 -10.15 -8.78 18.13
C MET A 223 -9.34 -8.93 19.42
N LYS A 224 -9.77 -9.84 20.30
CA LYS A 224 -9.00 -10.17 21.49
C LYS A 224 -7.60 -10.66 21.08
N ASP A 225 -6.59 -10.14 21.77
CA ASP A 225 -5.18 -10.47 21.54
C ASP A 225 -4.66 -10.10 20.13
N GLY A 226 -5.41 -9.28 19.36
CA GLY A 226 -5.03 -8.77 18.06
C GLY A 226 -4.23 -7.45 18.13
N TRP A 227 -3.94 -6.90 16.95
CA TRP A 227 -3.37 -5.56 16.81
C TRP A 227 -4.33 -4.52 17.38
N ASN A 228 -3.81 -3.59 18.19
CA ASN A 228 -4.62 -2.62 18.91
C ASN A 228 -4.04 -1.20 18.79
N ILE A 229 -4.78 -0.22 19.33
CA ILE A 229 -4.41 1.20 19.21
C ILE A 229 -3.04 1.52 19.82
N ASN A 230 -2.60 0.84 20.88
CA ASN A 230 -1.26 1.08 21.45
C ASN A 230 -0.16 0.60 20.52
N ASP A 231 -0.38 -0.52 19.81
CA ASP A 231 0.54 -1.03 18.78
C ASP A 231 0.63 -0.02 17.62
N SER A 232 -0.51 0.54 17.20
CA SER A 232 -0.58 1.59 16.17
C SER A 232 0.16 2.86 16.59
N ILE A 233 0.02 3.29 17.85
CA ILE A 233 0.76 4.43 18.41
C ILE A 233 2.27 4.15 18.41
N TYR A 234 2.68 2.94 18.80
CA TYR A 234 4.09 2.53 18.75
C TYR A 234 4.64 2.60 17.32
N LEU A 235 3.96 1.93 16.38
CA LEU A 235 4.39 1.93 14.98
C LEU A 235 4.46 3.34 14.41
N SER A 236 3.45 4.19 14.65
CA SER A 236 3.42 5.57 14.16
C SER A 236 4.60 6.40 14.65
N LYS A 237 4.99 6.24 15.93
CA LYS A 237 6.18 6.91 16.48
C LYS A 237 7.49 6.43 15.84
N GLU A 238 7.60 5.14 15.55
CA GLU A 238 8.79 4.61 14.86
C GLU A 238 8.84 5.08 13.39
N LEU A 239 7.69 5.16 12.71
CA LEU A 239 7.57 5.70 11.36
C LEU A 239 7.94 7.20 11.30
N GLU A 240 7.50 7.99 12.29
CA GLU A 240 7.86 9.41 12.42
C GLU A 240 9.38 9.59 12.53
N LYS A 241 10.08 8.77 13.34
CA LYS A 241 11.56 8.78 13.45
C LYS A 241 12.26 8.48 12.12
N LEU A 242 11.64 7.71 11.23
CA LEU A 242 12.14 7.40 9.90
C LEU A 242 11.78 8.46 8.85
N GLY A 243 11.05 9.52 9.25
CA GLY A 243 10.66 10.62 8.38
C GLY A 243 9.48 10.29 7.46
N VAL A 244 8.53 9.46 7.90
CA VAL A 244 7.24 9.28 7.23
C VAL A 244 6.46 10.60 7.33
N ASP A 245 5.86 11.02 6.23
CA ASP A 245 5.27 12.35 6.10
C ASP A 245 3.79 12.38 6.53
N ALA A 246 3.09 11.25 6.48
CA ALA A 246 1.72 11.13 6.96
C ALA A 246 1.34 9.68 7.31
N ILE A 247 0.41 9.51 8.23
CA ILE A 247 -0.27 8.26 8.51
C ILE A 247 -1.70 8.36 7.96
N HIS A 248 -2.08 7.38 7.13
CA HIS A 248 -3.44 7.22 6.64
C HIS A 248 -4.12 6.14 7.46
N GLU A 249 -4.86 6.57 8.46
CA GLU A 249 -5.55 5.65 9.35
C GLU A 249 -6.87 5.19 8.76
N ILE A 250 -7.15 3.90 8.87
CA ILE A 250 -8.45 3.29 8.61
C ILE A 250 -8.87 2.51 9.87
N GLY A 251 -10.15 2.47 10.19
CA GLY A 251 -10.65 1.70 11.31
C GLY A 251 -10.32 0.22 11.20
N ARG A 252 -11.30 -0.67 11.37
CA ARG A 252 -11.08 -2.12 11.34
C ARG A 252 -10.54 -2.63 10.01
N ALA A 253 -9.49 -3.48 10.05
CA ALA A 253 -9.27 -4.47 9.02
C ALA A 253 -10.20 -5.68 9.24
N HIS A 254 -10.80 -6.22 8.18
CA HIS A 254 -11.31 -7.58 8.25
C HIS A 254 -10.10 -8.52 8.24
N VAL A 255 -9.83 -9.14 9.37
CA VAL A 255 -8.81 -10.17 9.55
C VAL A 255 -9.45 -11.53 9.38
#